data_7b7df4e44d0386dda76e5a29b6c1537a
#
_entry.id   7b7df4e44d0386dda76e5a29b6c1537a
#
_cell.length_a   1.000
_cell.length_b   1.000
_cell.length_c   1.000
_cell.angle_alpha   90.00
_cell.angle_beta   90.00
_cell.angle_gamma   90.00
#
_symmetry.space_group_name_H-M   'P 1'
#
loop_
_entity.id
_entity.type
_entity.pdbx_description
1 polymer ?
#
loop_
_entity_poly.entity_id
_entity_poly.type
_entity_poly.pdbx_seq_one_letter_code
_entity_poly.pdbx_strand_id
1 'polypeptide(L)'
;FYYRIFHKNRVNAIGYRMHEEYADTFFKHAAEVIKQSENKSAARAYIYGFICHFALDSECHKYVEKMIQVSGITHSEIEMEFDRMMLVQKHIDPMTFHRANCIHPTIKNAAVIAEFYDGVSAKEIRKTLRYMILCDKLLTAQNPIKRKILFFGMKVAGQYEGVHGMVMSEQPNPACKKYCQILNGV
;
A
#
# COMPACT_ATOMS: atom_id res chain seq x y z
N PHE A 1 -0.96 -3.93 -6.93
CA PHE A 1 0.29 -4.57 -7.40
C PHE A 1 1.29 -3.54 -7.95
N TYR A 2 2.46 -3.43 -7.32
CA TYR A 2 3.52 -2.46 -7.67
C TYR A 2 4.40 -2.89 -8.86
N TYR A 3 3.97 -3.83 -9.69
CA TYR A 3 4.73 -4.30 -10.84
C TYR A 3 4.71 -3.28 -11.97
N ARG A 4 5.86 -2.66 -12.31
CA ARG A 4 5.98 -1.63 -13.36
C ARG A 4 4.86 -0.57 -13.27
N ILE A 5 4.74 0.07 -12.11
CA ILE A 5 3.64 0.98 -11.74
C ILE A 5 3.34 2.10 -12.76
N PHE A 6 4.33 2.52 -13.54
CA PHE A 6 4.14 3.56 -14.57
C PHE A 6 3.57 3.05 -15.90
N HIS A 7 3.34 1.73 -16.02
CA HIS A 7 2.81 1.13 -17.24
C HIS A 7 1.69 0.15 -16.89
N LYS A 8 0.52 0.33 -17.53
CA LYS A 8 -0.56 -0.66 -17.43
C LYS A 8 -0.06 -2.00 -17.96
N ASN A 9 -0.22 -3.04 -17.18
CA ASN A 9 0.19 -4.40 -17.53
C ASN A 9 -0.72 -5.42 -16.85
N ARG A 10 -0.65 -6.70 -17.28
CA ARG A 10 -1.54 -7.75 -16.75
C ARG A 10 -1.40 -8.00 -15.25
N VAL A 11 -0.23 -7.75 -14.67
CA VAL A 11 0.01 -8.01 -13.23
C VAL A 11 -0.62 -6.91 -12.38
N ASN A 12 -0.43 -5.62 -12.74
CA ASN A 12 -1.07 -4.55 -11.96
C ASN A 12 -2.58 -4.44 -12.22
N ALA A 13 -3.06 -4.92 -13.39
CA ALA A 13 -4.49 -5.01 -13.68
C ALA A 13 -5.23 -5.93 -12.70
N ILE A 14 -4.56 -6.92 -12.10
CA ILE A 14 -5.16 -7.78 -11.07
C ILE A 14 -5.59 -6.95 -9.86
N GLY A 15 -4.73 -6.03 -9.39
CA GLY A 15 -5.08 -5.15 -8.28
C GLY A 15 -6.33 -4.32 -8.57
N TYR A 16 -6.41 -3.69 -9.75
CA TYR A 16 -7.60 -2.93 -10.14
C TYR A 16 -8.86 -3.80 -10.18
N ARG A 17 -8.79 -4.97 -10.80
CA ARG A 17 -9.91 -5.90 -10.86
C ARG A 17 -10.39 -6.34 -9.48
N MET A 18 -9.48 -6.60 -8.54
CA MET A 18 -9.84 -7.01 -7.18
C MET A 18 -10.60 -5.92 -6.40
N HIS A 19 -10.46 -4.65 -6.75
CA HIS A 19 -11.28 -3.57 -6.19
C HIS A 19 -12.69 -3.52 -6.77
N GLU A 20 -12.92 -4.14 -7.93
CA GLU A 20 -14.23 -4.18 -8.61
C GLU A 20 -15.01 -5.47 -8.31
N GLU A 21 -14.32 -6.53 -7.88
CA GLU A 21 -14.91 -7.85 -7.59
C GLU A 21 -15.38 -7.96 -6.13
N TYR A 22 -16.39 -8.81 -5.90
CA TYR A 22 -16.81 -9.14 -4.54
C TYR A 22 -15.72 -9.90 -3.79
N ALA A 23 -15.38 -9.46 -2.60
CA ALA A 23 -14.32 -10.05 -1.77
C ALA A 23 -14.55 -11.54 -1.44
N ASP A 24 -15.81 -11.97 -1.34
CA ASP A 24 -16.16 -13.35 -1.05
C ASP A 24 -15.67 -14.31 -2.14
N THR A 25 -15.63 -13.90 -3.39
CA THR A 25 -15.10 -14.69 -4.53
C THR A 25 -13.62 -14.96 -4.33
N PHE A 26 -12.84 -13.93 -3.99
CA PHE A 26 -11.41 -14.10 -3.71
C PHE A 26 -11.17 -14.97 -2.47
N PHE A 27 -11.92 -14.78 -1.38
CA PHE A 27 -11.71 -15.56 -0.15
C PHE A 27 -12.13 -17.03 -0.31
N LYS A 28 -13.17 -17.35 -1.10
CA LYS A 28 -13.52 -18.73 -1.45
C LYS A 28 -12.39 -19.41 -2.22
N HIS A 29 -11.86 -18.73 -3.25
CA HIS A 29 -10.71 -19.20 -4.00
C HIS A 29 -9.48 -19.40 -3.08
N ALA A 30 -9.18 -18.44 -2.23
CA ALA A 30 -8.06 -18.52 -1.29
C ALA A 30 -8.17 -19.71 -0.33
N ALA A 31 -9.37 -20.05 0.11
CA ALA A 31 -9.59 -21.23 0.96
C ALA A 31 -9.22 -22.54 0.23
N GLU A 32 -9.54 -22.66 -1.05
CA GLU A 32 -9.16 -23.85 -1.85
C GLU A 32 -7.65 -23.87 -2.10
N VAL A 33 -7.03 -22.74 -2.42
CA VAL A 33 -5.57 -22.64 -2.55
C VAL A 33 -4.86 -23.11 -1.29
N ILE A 34 -5.30 -22.67 -0.10
CA ILE A 34 -4.71 -23.12 1.18
C ILE A 34 -4.80 -24.64 1.37
N LYS A 35 -5.90 -25.26 0.97
CA LYS A 35 -6.06 -26.71 1.08
C LYS A 35 -5.05 -27.47 0.22
N GLN A 36 -4.74 -26.93 -0.96
CA GLN A 36 -3.88 -27.55 -1.97
C GLN A 36 -2.40 -27.16 -1.83
N SER A 37 -2.08 -26.03 -1.16
CA SER A 37 -0.72 -25.52 -1.01
C SER A 37 0.19 -26.53 -0.29
N GLU A 38 1.39 -26.69 -0.80
CA GLU A 38 2.46 -27.45 -0.14
C GLU A 38 2.90 -26.78 1.18
N ASN A 39 2.82 -25.46 1.27
CA ASN A 39 3.15 -24.69 2.46
C ASN A 39 1.91 -24.00 3.05
N LYS A 40 1.02 -24.80 3.61
CA LYS A 40 -0.26 -24.33 4.20
C LYS A 40 -0.06 -23.24 5.28
N SER A 41 1.03 -23.32 6.05
CA SER A 41 1.30 -22.32 7.10
C SER A 41 1.60 -20.96 6.51
N ALA A 42 2.47 -20.89 5.50
CA ALA A 42 2.80 -19.62 4.83
C ALA A 42 1.61 -19.08 4.00
N ALA A 43 0.84 -19.97 3.37
CA ALA A 43 -0.38 -19.60 2.64
C ALA A 43 -1.42 -18.96 3.58
N ARG A 44 -1.67 -19.57 4.75
CA ARG A 44 -2.54 -18.99 5.79
C ARG A 44 -2.03 -17.65 6.29
N ALA A 45 -0.73 -17.54 6.59
CA ALA A 45 -0.13 -16.31 7.07
C ALA A 45 -0.32 -15.16 6.06
N TYR A 46 -0.14 -15.46 4.76
CA TYR A 46 -0.40 -14.49 3.70
C TYR A 46 -1.86 -14.02 3.69
N ILE A 47 -2.82 -14.95 3.72
CA ILE A 47 -4.25 -14.61 3.70
C ILE A 47 -4.69 -13.90 4.96
N TYR A 48 -4.16 -14.24 6.14
CA TYR A 48 -4.47 -13.47 7.36
C TYR A 48 -4.01 -12.01 7.27
N GLY A 49 -2.81 -11.77 6.72
CA GLY A 49 -2.36 -10.41 6.43
C GLY A 49 -3.25 -9.69 5.42
N PHE A 50 -3.71 -10.40 4.39
CA PHE A 50 -4.64 -9.85 3.40
C PHE A 50 -6.01 -9.51 4.01
N ILE A 51 -6.55 -10.38 4.90
CA ILE A 51 -7.80 -10.12 5.64
C ILE A 51 -7.67 -8.88 6.51
N CYS A 52 -6.55 -8.73 7.24
CA CYS A 52 -6.31 -7.54 8.05
C CYS A 52 -6.28 -6.26 7.19
N HIS A 53 -5.58 -6.30 6.04
CA HIS A 53 -5.58 -5.19 5.09
C HIS A 53 -6.98 -4.89 4.58
N PHE A 54 -7.70 -5.90 4.09
CA PHE A 54 -9.06 -5.74 3.56
C PHE A 54 -10.03 -5.18 4.60
N ALA A 55 -10.00 -5.70 5.83
CA ALA A 55 -10.87 -5.22 6.90
C ALA A 55 -10.61 -3.74 7.23
N LEU A 56 -9.33 -3.36 7.37
CA LEU A 56 -8.97 -1.97 7.61
C LEU A 56 -9.39 -1.06 6.45
N ASP A 57 -9.07 -1.46 5.23
CA ASP A 57 -9.38 -0.70 4.02
C ASP A 57 -10.88 -0.49 3.86
N SER A 58 -11.69 -1.55 4.00
CA SER A 58 -13.15 -1.49 3.88
C SER A 58 -13.82 -0.60 4.91
N GLU A 59 -13.30 -0.54 6.13
CA GLU A 59 -13.81 0.35 7.18
C GLU A 59 -13.37 1.80 6.98
N CYS A 60 -12.11 2.03 6.61
CA CYS A 60 -11.56 3.37 6.46
C CYS A 60 -12.02 4.06 5.16
N HIS A 61 -12.21 3.32 4.07
CA HIS A 61 -12.49 3.88 2.74
C HIS A 61 -13.69 4.83 2.70
N LYS A 62 -14.79 4.47 3.34
CA LYS A 62 -16.00 5.30 3.42
C LYS A 62 -15.73 6.69 4.02
N TYR A 63 -14.86 6.74 5.03
CA TYR A 63 -14.46 7.99 5.67
C TYR A 63 -13.52 8.78 4.77
N VAL A 64 -12.53 8.12 4.18
CA VAL A 64 -11.57 8.75 3.28
C VAL A 64 -12.28 9.39 2.09
N GLU A 65 -13.19 8.66 1.42
CA GLU A 65 -13.97 9.19 0.30
C GLU A 65 -14.81 10.41 0.68
N LYS A 66 -15.50 10.35 1.83
CA LYS A 66 -16.25 11.50 2.34
C LYS A 66 -15.33 12.70 2.61
N MET A 67 -14.13 12.46 3.13
CA MET A 67 -13.16 13.52 3.40
C MET A 67 -12.65 14.18 2.12
N ILE A 68 -12.37 13.40 1.09
CA ILE A 68 -11.98 13.92 -0.23
C ILE A 68 -13.07 14.87 -0.76
N GLN A 69 -14.34 14.46 -0.70
CA GLN A 69 -15.45 15.26 -1.20
C GLN A 69 -15.62 16.62 -0.49
N VAL A 70 -15.37 16.67 0.82
CA VAL A 70 -15.60 17.89 1.62
C VAL A 70 -14.38 18.78 1.77
N SER A 71 -13.17 18.26 1.55
CA SER A 71 -11.93 18.98 1.79
C SER A 71 -11.11 19.27 0.56
N GLY A 72 -11.29 18.49 -0.51
CA GLY A 72 -10.43 18.54 -1.70
C GLY A 72 -9.01 17.99 -1.48
N ILE A 73 -8.74 17.40 -0.29
CA ILE A 73 -7.45 16.74 0.01
C ILE A 73 -7.44 15.40 -0.71
N THR A 74 -6.31 14.98 -1.23
CA THR A 74 -6.20 13.71 -1.94
C THR A 74 -6.25 12.51 -0.99
N HIS A 75 -6.70 11.37 -1.50
CA HIS A 75 -6.73 10.10 -0.79
C HIS A 75 -5.38 9.78 -0.13
N SER A 76 -4.31 9.84 -0.91
CA SER A 76 -2.96 9.53 -0.43
C SER A 76 -2.43 10.50 0.63
N GLU A 77 -2.84 11.77 0.62
CA GLU A 77 -2.48 12.70 1.69
C GLU A 77 -3.16 12.35 3.01
N ILE A 78 -4.43 11.93 2.98
CA ILE A 78 -5.17 11.55 4.18
C ILE A 78 -4.54 10.29 4.79
N GLU A 79 -4.29 9.26 3.99
CA GLU A 79 -3.67 8.01 4.45
C GLU A 79 -2.25 8.24 4.99
N MET A 80 -1.45 9.04 4.29
CA MET A 80 -0.08 9.33 4.71
C MET A 80 -0.03 10.11 6.02
N GLU A 81 -0.94 11.08 6.21
CA GLU A 81 -1.03 11.82 7.47
C GLU A 81 -1.53 10.93 8.61
N PHE A 82 -2.42 9.98 8.34
CA PHE A 82 -2.84 8.98 9.31
C PHE A 82 -1.68 8.08 9.73
N ASP A 83 -0.91 7.56 8.77
CA ASP A 83 0.32 6.80 9.04
C ASP A 83 1.31 7.61 9.90
N ARG A 84 1.53 8.89 9.54
CA ARG A 84 2.41 9.79 10.28
C ARG A 84 1.94 9.95 11.72
N MET A 85 0.65 10.19 11.93
CA MET A 85 0.06 10.35 13.27
C MET A 85 0.25 9.08 14.10
N MET A 86 -0.01 7.91 13.54
CA MET A 86 0.15 6.62 14.23
C MET A 86 1.60 6.35 14.61
N LEU A 87 2.56 6.69 13.75
CA LEU A 87 3.98 6.57 14.07
C LEU A 87 4.41 7.50 15.21
N VAL A 88 3.99 8.77 15.15
CA VAL A 88 4.27 9.76 16.21
C VAL A 88 3.67 9.33 17.55
N GLN A 89 2.44 8.80 17.58
CA GLN A 89 1.82 8.28 18.81
C GLN A 89 2.61 7.11 19.41
N LYS A 90 3.30 6.34 18.58
CA LYS A 90 4.17 5.25 19.01
C LYS A 90 5.60 5.68 19.28
N HIS A 91 5.89 6.98 19.29
CA HIS A 91 7.23 7.55 19.45
C HIS A 91 8.23 7.08 18.37
N ILE A 92 7.73 6.81 17.17
CA ILE A 92 8.54 6.43 16.01
C ILE A 92 8.66 7.64 15.10
N ASP A 93 9.88 7.94 14.66
CA ASP A 93 10.12 9.02 13.70
C ASP A 93 9.58 8.64 12.31
N PRO A 94 8.53 9.32 11.81
CA PRO A 94 7.94 8.99 10.53
C PRO A 94 8.86 9.26 9.34
N MET A 95 9.86 10.14 9.50
CA MET A 95 10.77 10.51 8.41
C MET A 95 11.84 9.43 8.16
N THR A 96 12.08 8.55 9.11
CA THR A 96 13.08 7.48 9.02
C THR A 96 12.47 6.08 8.99
N PHE A 97 11.21 5.95 9.35
CA PHE A 97 10.54 4.65 9.38
C PHE A 97 10.21 4.16 7.98
N HIS A 98 10.72 2.99 7.64
CA HIS A 98 10.41 2.29 6.40
C HIS A 98 9.30 1.27 6.63
N ARG A 99 8.09 1.56 6.13
CA ARG A 99 6.89 0.71 6.27
C ARG A 99 7.06 -0.65 5.61
N ALA A 100 7.86 -0.70 4.54
CA ALA A 100 8.15 -1.93 3.80
C ALA A 100 9.24 -2.83 4.43
N ASN A 101 9.78 -2.50 5.61
CA ASN A 101 10.81 -3.32 6.27
C ASN A 101 10.35 -4.73 6.63
N CYS A 102 9.03 -4.94 6.79
CA CYS A 102 8.44 -6.26 7.03
C CYS A 102 8.35 -7.13 5.75
N ILE A 103 8.62 -6.56 4.58
CA ILE A 103 8.50 -7.28 3.30
C ILE A 103 9.78 -8.05 3.02
N HIS A 104 9.66 -9.36 2.89
CA HIS A 104 10.78 -10.26 2.56
C HIS A 104 10.61 -10.82 1.13
N PRO A 105 11.24 -10.21 0.09
CA PRO A 105 11.06 -10.56 -1.30
C PRO A 105 11.88 -11.82 -1.69
N THR A 106 11.70 -12.90 -0.94
CA THR A 106 12.30 -14.21 -1.24
C THR A 106 11.51 -14.91 -2.34
N ILE A 107 12.17 -15.81 -3.06
CA ILE A 107 11.46 -16.62 -4.07
C ILE A 107 10.45 -17.58 -3.41
N LYS A 108 10.73 -18.03 -2.20
CA LYS A 108 9.84 -18.86 -1.38
C LYS A 108 8.52 -18.13 -1.08
N ASN A 109 8.60 -16.94 -0.49
CA ASN A 109 7.41 -16.13 -0.19
C ASN A 109 6.64 -15.78 -1.47
N ALA A 110 7.37 -15.41 -2.52
CA ALA A 110 6.76 -15.07 -3.80
C ALA A 110 6.07 -16.27 -4.47
N ALA A 111 6.58 -17.48 -4.30
CA ALA A 111 5.93 -18.69 -4.82
C ALA A 111 4.59 -18.93 -4.11
N VAL A 112 4.57 -18.87 -2.78
CA VAL A 112 3.32 -19.02 -2.00
C VAL A 112 2.29 -17.95 -2.37
N ILE A 113 2.72 -16.68 -2.51
CA ILE A 113 1.80 -15.60 -2.90
C ILE A 113 1.26 -15.83 -4.31
N ALA A 114 2.09 -16.32 -5.24
CA ALA A 114 1.68 -16.57 -6.62
C ALA A 114 0.58 -17.62 -6.75
N GLU A 115 0.46 -18.55 -5.80
CA GLU A 115 -0.61 -19.57 -5.77
C GLU A 115 -2.03 -18.97 -5.74
N PHE A 116 -2.18 -17.74 -5.22
CA PHE A 116 -3.46 -17.05 -5.09
C PHE A 116 -3.87 -16.23 -6.34
N TYR A 117 -3.01 -16.13 -7.34
CA TYR A 117 -3.22 -15.25 -8.49
C TYR A 117 -2.96 -15.95 -9.82
N ASP A 118 -4.03 -16.26 -10.54
CA ASP A 118 -3.93 -16.91 -11.84
C ASP A 118 -3.08 -16.12 -12.84
N GLY A 119 -2.21 -16.85 -13.52
CA GLY A 119 -1.38 -16.30 -14.57
C GLY A 119 -0.22 -15.40 -14.09
N VAL A 120 0.08 -15.37 -12.79
CA VAL A 120 1.21 -14.60 -12.23
C VAL A 120 2.27 -15.53 -11.69
N SER A 121 3.50 -15.35 -12.16
CA SER A 121 4.63 -16.16 -11.73
C SER A 121 5.24 -15.66 -10.41
N ALA A 122 5.89 -16.57 -9.66
CA ALA A 122 6.66 -16.22 -8.48
C ALA A 122 7.76 -15.16 -8.75
N LYS A 123 8.32 -15.15 -9.97
CA LYS A 123 9.29 -14.12 -10.36
C LYS A 123 8.66 -12.73 -10.46
N GLU A 124 7.44 -12.64 -10.96
CA GLU A 124 6.69 -11.38 -11.05
C GLU A 124 6.26 -10.89 -9.67
N ILE A 125 5.73 -11.76 -8.82
CA ILE A 125 5.43 -11.42 -7.42
C ILE A 125 6.69 -10.94 -6.70
N ARG A 126 7.81 -11.64 -6.83
CA ARG A 126 9.07 -11.19 -6.23
C ARG A 126 9.50 -9.81 -6.70
N LYS A 127 9.32 -9.50 -7.98
CA LYS A 127 9.59 -8.15 -8.51
C LYS A 127 8.63 -7.13 -7.91
N THR A 128 7.34 -7.44 -7.80
CA THR A 128 6.34 -6.59 -7.15
C THR A 128 6.75 -6.22 -5.73
N LEU A 129 7.12 -7.21 -4.91
CA LEU A 129 7.59 -6.99 -3.54
C LEU A 129 8.84 -6.10 -3.48
N ARG A 130 9.78 -6.27 -4.42
CA ARG A 130 10.96 -5.41 -4.53
C ARG A 130 10.61 -3.98 -4.94
N TYR A 131 9.64 -3.80 -5.83
CA TYR A 131 9.16 -2.47 -6.20
C TYR A 131 8.45 -1.79 -5.04
N MET A 132 7.69 -2.51 -4.20
CA MET A 132 7.11 -1.94 -2.97
C MET A 132 8.19 -1.39 -2.04
N ILE A 133 9.25 -2.17 -1.79
CA ILE A 133 10.40 -1.72 -0.97
C ILE A 133 11.09 -0.51 -1.60
N LEU A 134 11.28 -0.53 -2.92
CA LEU A 134 11.91 0.58 -3.64
C LEU A 134 11.07 1.86 -3.54
N CYS A 135 9.76 1.76 -3.75
CA CYS A 135 8.83 2.88 -3.62
C CYS A 135 8.85 3.45 -2.19
N ASP A 136 8.77 2.60 -1.18
CA ASP A 136 8.84 3.03 0.21
C ASP A 136 10.14 3.80 0.50
N LYS A 137 11.29 3.23 0.09
CA LYS A 137 12.59 3.91 0.23
C LYS A 137 12.68 5.24 -0.53
N LEU A 138 12.05 5.32 -1.70
CA LEU A 138 12.03 6.54 -2.51
C LEU A 138 11.16 7.61 -1.86
N LEU A 139 9.98 7.23 -1.41
CA LEU A 139 8.97 8.14 -0.84
C LEU A 139 9.27 8.55 0.61
N THR A 140 10.09 7.77 1.34
CA THR A 140 10.66 8.16 2.64
C THR A 140 11.84 9.09 2.40
N ALA A 141 11.54 10.39 2.24
CA ALA A 141 12.49 11.40 1.82
C ALA A 141 12.84 12.36 2.97
N GLN A 142 13.65 11.89 3.94
CA GLN A 142 14.15 12.67 5.07
C GLN A 142 15.04 13.84 4.61
N ASN A 143 15.95 13.57 3.66
CA ASN A 143 16.88 14.57 3.16
C ASN A 143 16.14 15.64 2.31
N PRO A 144 16.24 16.94 2.64
CA PRO A 144 15.56 18.00 1.91
C PRO A 144 15.94 18.08 0.42
N ILE A 145 17.18 17.76 0.09
CA ILE A 145 17.66 17.76 -1.30
C ILE A 145 16.99 16.61 -2.07
N LYS A 146 16.99 15.40 -1.48
CA LYS A 146 16.27 14.24 -2.06
C LYS A 146 14.80 14.58 -2.28
N ARG A 147 14.16 15.23 -1.31
CA ARG A 147 12.74 15.63 -1.38
C ARG A 147 12.49 16.62 -2.53
N LYS A 148 13.34 17.62 -2.69
CA LYS A 148 13.25 18.57 -3.82
C LYS A 148 13.41 17.89 -5.16
N ILE A 149 14.39 17.00 -5.30
CA ILE A 149 14.63 16.22 -6.53
C ILE A 149 13.43 15.32 -6.84
N LEU A 150 12.90 14.66 -5.82
CA LEU A 150 11.73 13.78 -5.96
C LEU A 150 10.51 14.56 -6.47
N PHE A 151 10.18 15.68 -5.84
CA PHE A 151 9.05 16.53 -6.26
C PHE A 151 9.25 17.14 -7.64
N PHE A 152 10.48 17.57 -7.97
CA PHE A 152 10.79 18.03 -9.30
C PHE A 152 10.60 16.92 -10.35
N GLY A 153 11.10 15.71 -10.09
CA GLY A 153 10.90 14.54 -10.94
C GLY A 153 9.43 14.19 -11.16
N MET A 154 8.61 14.25 -10.09
CA MET A 154 7.16 14.04 -10.19
C MET A 154 6.48 15.07 -11.10
N LYS A 155 6.87 16.35 -11.01
CA LYS A 155 6.35 17.42 -11.86
C LYS A 155 6.73 17.22 -13.32
N VAL A 156 7.99 16.92 -13.61
CA VAL A 156 8.47 16.66 -14.97
C VAL A 156 7.77 15.44 -15.57
N ALA A 157 7.50 14.41 -14.77
CA ALA A 157 6.77 13.23 -15.20
C ALA A 157 5.24 13.43 -15.31
N GLY A 158 4.71 14.60 -14.95
CA GLY A 158 3.26 14.86 -14.93
C GLY A 158 2.49 14.03 -13.88
N GLN A 159 3.18 13.53 -12.86
CA GLN A 159 2.63 12.64 -11.83
C GLN A 159 2.52 13.31 -10.45
N TYR A 160 2.79 14.61 -10.36
CA TYR A 160 2.86 15.31 -9.08
C TYR A 160 1.56 15.18 -8.29
N GLU A 161 0.42 15.52 -8.89
CA GLU A 161 -0.90 15.51 -8.21
C GLU A 161 -1.31 14.10 -7.74
N GLY A 162 -0.91 13.07 -8.47
CA GLY A 162 -1.25 11.68 -8.12
C GLY A 162 -0.34 11.04 -7.07
N VAL A 163 0.87 11.58 -6.85
CA VAL A 163 1.89 10.87 -6.07
C VAL A 163 2.48 11.71 -4.92
N HIS A 164 2.42 13.05 -4.98
CA HIS A 164 3.04 13.90 -3.94
C HIS A 164 2.52 13.60 -2.53
N GLY A 165 1.22 13.31 -2.40
CA GLY A 165 0.59 12.94 -1.14
C GLY A 165 1.12 11.64 -0.51
N MET A 166 1.80 10.79 -1.28
CA MET A 166 2.42 9.56 -0.77
C MET A 166 3.79 9.80 -0.10
N VAL A 167 4.33 11.02 -0.19
CA VAL A 167 5.63 11.37 0.43
C VAL A 167 5.41 11.79 1.87
N MET A 168 5.96 11.02 2.81
CA MET A 168 5.87 11.30 4.24
C MET A 168 6.27 12.74 4.56
N SER A 169 5.45 13.44 5.34
CA SER A 169 5.70 14.82 5.77
C SER A 169 6.33 14.86 7.16
N GLU A 170 7.28 15.78 7.36
CA GLU A 170 7.86 16.06 8.67
C GLU A 170 6.82 16.74 9.59
N GLN A 171 6.11 17.71 9.03
CA GLN A 171 5.09 18.46 9.76
C GLN A 171 3.70 17.89 9.49
N PRO A 172 2.80 17.95 10.50
CA PRO A 172 1.42 17.53 10.30
C PRO A 172 0.74 18.38 9.24
N ASN A 173 -0.11 17.74 8.43
CA ASN A 173 -1.01 18.49 7.56
C ASN A 173 -2.23 18.95 8.37
N PRO A 174 -2.37 20.26 8.66
CA PRO A 174 -3.47 20.75 9.50
C PRO A 174 -4.84 20.46 8.93
N ALA A 175 -4.95 20.39 7.59
CA ALA A 175 -6.21 20.07 6.91
C ALA A 175 -6.65 18.62 7.15
N CYS A 176 -5.70 17.71 7.35
CA CYS A 176 -5.99 16.30 7.63
C CYS A 176 -6.25 15.99 9.11
N LYS A 177 -5.87 16.88 10.04
CA LYS A 177 -5.89 16.61 11.48
C LYS A 177 -7.22 16.08 12.00
N LYS A 178 -8.32 16.72 11.62
CA LYS A 178 -9.67 16.33 12.03
C LYS A 178 -10.02 14.92 11.54
N TYR A 179 -9.60 14.57 10.34
CA TYR A 179 -9.93 13.32 9.68
C TYR A 179 -9.13 12.16 10.25
N CYS A 180 -7.85 12.37 10.51
CA CYS A 180 -7.00 11.40 11.17
C CYS A 180 -7.46 11.08 12.59
N GLN A 181 -8.03 12.06 13.33
CA GLN A 181 -8.62 11.82 14.64
C GLN A 181 -9.84 10.91 14.57
N ILE A 182 -10.67 11.05 13.53
CA ILE A 182 -11.83 10.17 13.31
C ILE A 182 -11.36 8.76 13.01
N LEU A 183 -10.41 8.59 12.09
CA LEU A 183 -9.85 7.28 11.73
C LEU A 183 -9.18 6.56 12.90
N ASN A 184 -8.62 7.30 13.86
CA ASN A 184 -8.01 6.72 15.06
C ASN A 184 -9.05 6.17 16.06
N GLY A 185 -10.31 6.50 15.89
CA GLY A 185 -11.43 6.01 16.72
C GLY A 185 -12.22 4.87 16.09
N VAL A 186 -11.86 4.45 14.86
CA VAL A 186 -12.46 3.32 14.16
C VAL A 186 -11.59 2.08 14.36
#